data_e9fd42ebfd8f1550703ee42e945c9d6a
#
_entry.id   e9fd42ebfd8f1550703ee42e945c9d6a
#
_cell.length_a   1.000
_cell.length_b   1.000
_cell.length_c   1.000
_cell.angle_alpha   90.00
_cell.angle_beta   90.00
_cell.angle_gamma   90.00
#
_symmetry.space_group_name_H-M   'P 1'
#
loop_
_entity.id
_entity.type
_entity.pdbx_description
1 polymer ?
#
loop_
_entity_poly.entity_id
_entity_poly.type
_entity_poly.pdbx_seq_one_letter_code
_entity_poly.pdbx_strand_id
1 'polypeptide(L)'
;YKNTNDMETNKIKASLYNNQIISQTTNCPSFVSYIDEEIRKLSNAGRNGTAQNYKAAMNSFTKFIRNENFPLSSFTEEIVQKYESWLRNRYLSRNTISFYMRQLRSIYNKAVKANLTEQTFPFDNVYTGIDKTKKRAVDISVITKLIALDLSYSSSLCFARDLFLLSFYMRGMAFVDMAYLKHDNIKNGVIRYIRHKTDIMLEIKIEQCISDIINRYASKSKLGYLLPIITRTDAEKAYTQYKNKRSYYNKLLKKISQLIGPDILLTSYVSRHSWATIARNMNISLAVISAGM
;
A
#
# COMPACT_ATOMS: atom_id res chain seq x y z
N TYR A 1 -55.61 1.26 49.25
CA TYR A 1 -54.15 1.26 49.49
C TYR A 1 -53.37 0.20 48.67
N LYS A 2 -53.81 -0.12 47.44
CA LYS A 2 -53.05 -1.07 46.57
C LYS A 2 -52.67 -0.51 45.19
N ASN A 3 -53.08 0.72 44.79
CA ASN A 3 -52.86 1.23 43.43
C ASN A 3 -51.76 2.29 43.29
N THR A 4 -51.14 2.73 44.37
CA THR A 4 -50.05 3.74 44.30
C THR A 4 -48.67 3.13 44.14
N ASN A 5 -48.43 1.94 44.67
CA ASN A 5 -47.13 1.27 44.53
C ASN A 5 -46.81 0.71 43.14
N ASP A 6 -47.86 0.31 42.39
CA ASP A 6 -47.68 -0.20 41.02
C ASP A 6 -47.38 0.90 39.98
N MET A 7 -47.88 2.11 40.21
CA MET A 7 -47.57 3.27 39.34
C MET A 7 -46.14 3.78 39.54
N GLU A 8 -45.62 3.79 40.76
CA GLU A 8 -44.24 4.19 41.04
C GLU A 8 -43.25 3.14 40.54
N THR A 9 -43.52 1.84 40.71
CA THR A 9 -42.68 0.76 40.20
C THR A 9 -42.60 0.75 38.67
N ASN A 10 -43.72 1.05 37.98
CA ASN A 10 -43.73 1.17 36.51
C ASN A 10 -43.03 2.44 36.01
N LYS A 11 -43.06 3.56 36.72
CA LYS A 11 -42.31 4.78 36.43
C LYS A 11 -40.79 4.58 36.60
N ILE A 12 -40.40 3.85 37.67
CA ILE A 12 -38.98 3.51 37.92
C ILE A 12 -38.46 2.53 36.86
N LYS A 13 -39.23 1.51 36.45
CA LYS A 13 -38.88 0.60 35.37
C LYS A 13 -38.81 1.31 34.01
N ALA A 14 -39.72 2.21 33.70
CA ALA A 14 -39.67 3.02 32.47
C ALA A 14 -38.47 4.00 32.46
N SER A 15 -38.13 4.59 33.60
CA SER A 15 -36.93 5.44 33.76
C SER A 15 -35.66 4.65 33.64
N LEU A 16 -35.57 3.45 34.20
CA LEU A 16 -34.42 2.55 34.07
C LEU A 16 -34.26 2.03 32.62
N TYR A 17 -35.39 1.72 31.95
CA TYR A 17 -35.39 1.30 30.56
C TYR A 17 -34.96 2.43 29.61
N ASN A 18 -35.46 3.65 29.84
CA ASN A 18 -35.01 4.85 29.11
C ASN A 18 -33.56 5.20 29.39
N ASN A 19 -33.09 5.07 30.63
CA ASN A 19 -31.65 5.29 30.95
C ASN A 19 -30.75 4.20 30.36
N GLN A 20 -31.19 2.95 30.23
CA GLN A 20 -30.45 1.90 29.52
C GLN A 20 -30.42 2.14 27.99
N ILE A 21 -31.51 2.62 27.39
CA ILE A 21 -31.56 3.01 25.98
C ILE A 21 -30.66 4.23 25.73
N ILE A 22 -30.71 5.24 26.62
CA ILE A 22 -29.86 6.44 26.52
C ILE A 22 -28.37 6.11 26.76
N SER A 23 -28.05 5.16 27.64
CA SER A 23 -26.67 4.69 27.85
C SER A 23 -26.14 3.85 26.70
N GLN A 24 -26.98 3.18 25.92
CA GLN A 24 -26.60 2.46 24.70
C GLN A 24 -26.43 3.38 23.49
N THR A 25 -27.08 4.55 23.47
CA THR A 25 -26.95 5.52 22.37
C THR A 25 -25.75 6.45 22.49
N THR A 26 -25.01 6.45 23.61
CA THR A 26 -23.88 7.36 23.86
C THR A 26 -22.49 6.77 23.53
N ASN A 27 -22.38 5.56 23.01
CA ASN A 27 -21.08 4.89 22.81
C ASN A 27 -20.71 4.61 21.36
N CYS A 28 -21.27 5.35 20.38
CA CYS A 28 -20.81 5.26 19.00
C CYS A 28 -19.48 6.05 18.88
N PRO A 29 -18.34 5.38 18.69
CA PRO A 29 -17.07 6.07 18.58
C PRO A 29 -17.06 7.00 17.37
N SER A 30 -16.29 8.08 17.45
CA SER A 30 -16.05 8.90 16.26
C SER A 30 -15.33 8.10 15.20
N PHE A 31 -15.59 8.44 13.94
CA PHE A 31 -14.91 7.83 12.80
C PHE A 31 -13.37 7.90 12.94
N VAL A 32 -12.86 9.06 13.37
CA VAL A 32 -11.41 9.29 13.53
C VAL A 32 -10.83 8.39 14.61
N SER A 33 -11.45 8.35 15.82
CA SER A 33 -10.96 7.52 16.91
C SER A 33 -10.97 6.03 16.58
N TYR A 34 -12.02 5.55 15.93
CA TYR A 34 -12.13 4.16 15.50
C TYR A 34 -11.05 3.79 14.45
N ILE A 35 -10.86 4.66 13.45
CA ILE A 35 -9.89 4.36 12.38
C ILE A 35 -8.44 4.45 12.88
N ASP A 36 -8.13 5.34 13.83
CA ASP A 36 -6.81 5.43 14.45
C ASP A 36 -6.48 4.15 15.25
N GLU A 37 -7.47 3.57 15.91
CA GLU A 37 -7.31 2.27 16.57
C GLU A 37 -7.03 1.15 15.55
N GLU A 38 -7.79 1.08 14.46
CA GLU A 38 -7.58 0.10 13.39
C GLU A 38 -6.20 0.29 12.71
N ILE A 39 -5.74 1.52 12.52
CA ILE A 39 -4.40 1.82 12.01
C ILE A 39 -3.33 1.30 12.97
N ARG A 40 -3.49 1.48 14.29
CA ARG A 40 -2.56 0.95 15.29
C ARG A 40 -2.52 -0.58 15.27
N LYS A 41 -3.68 -1.24 15.25
CA LYS A 41 -3.77 -2.71 15.14
C LYS A 41 -3.05 -3.23 13.89
N LEU A 42 -3.25 -2.59 12.74
CA LEU A 42 -2.59 -2.95 11.49
C LEU A 42 -1.07 -2.75 11.54
N SER A 43 -0.62 -1.64 12.13
CA SER A 43 0.82 -1.34 12.27
C SER A 43 1.51 -2.35 13.20
N ASN A 44 0.90 -2.69 14.32
CA ASN A 44 1.40 -3.70 15.26
C ASN A 44 1.47 -5.10 14.63
N ALA A 45 0.54 -5.41 13.71
CA ALA A 45 0.55 -6.64 12.92
C ALA A 45 1.51 -6.60 11.71
N GLY A 46 2.37 -5.56 11.58
CA GLY A 46 3.29 -5.39 10.45
C GLY A 46 2.63 -5.02 9.11
N ARG A 47 1.30 -4.83 9.07
CA ARG A 47 0.52 -4.51 7.87
C ARG A 47 0.55 -3.01 7.53
N ASN A 48 1.75 -2.45 7.56
CA ASN A 48 2.02 -1.02 7.40
C ASN A 48 1.44 -0.41 6.11
N GLY A 49 1.42 -1.18 5.01
CA GLY A 49 0.83 -0.72 3.74
C GLY A 49 -0.68 -0.46 3.85
N THR A 50 -1.42 -1.35 4.49
CA THR A 50 -2.87 -1.19 4.72
C THR A 50 -3.13 -0.07 5.72
N ALA A 51 -2.34 0.04 6.80
CA ALA A 51 -2.41 1.13 7.76
C ALA A 51 -2.24 2.51 7.08
N GLN A 52 -1.29 2.65 6.17
CA GLN A 52 -1.09 3.86 5.37
C GLN A 52 -2.28 4.18 4.46
N ASN A 53 -2.90 3.17 3.85
CA ASN A 53 -4.08 3.35 3.01
C ASN A 53 -5.26 3.87 3.84
N TYR A 54 -5.48 3.31 5.03
CA TYR A 54 -6.51 3.77 5.96
C TYR A 54 -6.25 5.20 6.40
N LYS A 55 -5.00 5.53 6.76
CA LYS A 55 -4.61 6.89 7.13
C LYS A 55 -4.85 7.90 5.99
N ALA A 56 -4.55 7.52 4.75
CA ALA A 56 -4.80 8.38 3.59
C ALA A 56 -6.29 8.64 3.39
N ALA A 57 -7.14 7.59 3.52
CA ALA A 57 -8.59 7.72 3.41
C ALA A 57 -9.18 8.56 4.54
N MET A 58 -8.77 8.32 5.78
CA MET A 58 -9.15 9.12 6.96
C MET A 58 -8.84 10.59 6.73
N ASN A 59 -7.59 10.92 6.40
CA ASN A 59 -7.15 12.31 6.19
C ASN A 59 -7.94 13.01 5.07
N SER A 60 -8.28 12.27 4.01
CA SER A 60 -9.07 12.82 2.90
C SER A 60 -10.51 13.08 3.32
N PHE A 61 -11.14 12.14 4.01
CA PHE A 61 -12.52 12.26 4.47
C PHE A 61 -12.67 13.33 5.57
N THR A 62 -11.75 13.39 6.53
CA THR A 62 -11.74 14.42 7.59
C THR A 62 -11.64 15.84 7.00
N LYS A 63 -10.83 16.03 5.92
CA LYS A 63 -10.77 17.32 5.20
C LYS A 63 -12.08 17.70 4.54
N PHE A 64 -12.87 16.74 4.08
CA PHE A 64 -14.19 16.97 3.50
C PHE A 64 -15.21 17.32 4.57
N ILE A 65 -15.33 16.47 5.61
CA ILE A 65 -16.38 16.60 6.63
C ILE A 65 -16.10 17.75 7.61
N ARG A 66 -14.81 18.12 7.81
CA ARG A 66 -14.36 19.18 8.75
C ARG A 66 -14.88 18.98 10.18
N ASN A 67 -15.11 17.75 10.57
CA ASN A 67 -15.58 17.36 11.90
C ASN A 67 -14.82 16.11 12.36
N GLU A 68 -13.94 16.25 13.34
CA GLU A 68 -13.16 15.14 13.89
C GLU A 68 -14.02 14.19 14.74
N ASN A 69 -15.14 14.69 15.26
CA ASN A 69 -16.09 13.91 16.07
C ASN A 69 -17.24 13.33 15.24
N PHE A 70 -17.07 13.22 13.90
CA PHE A 70 -18.07 12.64 13.01
C PHE A 70 -18.40 11.20 13.45
N PRO A 71 -19.68 10.90 13.81
CA PRO A 71 -20.06 9.58 14.30
C PRO A 71 -20.05 8.53 13.18
N LEU A 72 -19.70 7.29 13.49
CA LEU A 72 -19.82 6.18 12.53
C LEU A 72 -21.24 5.96 12.03
N SER A 73 -22.25 6.18 12.87
CA SER A 73 -23.67 6.09 12.51
C SER A 73 -24.14 7.15 11.50
N SER A 74 -23.36 8.22 11.31
CA SER A 74 -23.66 9.30 10.35
C SER A 74 -23.21 9.01 8.92
N PHE A 75 -22.61 7.83 8.64
CA PHE A 75 -22.34 7.42 7.28
C PHE A 75 -23.63 7.09 6.55
N THR A 76 -24.14 8.06 5.80
CA THR A 76 -25.31 7.88 4.92
C THR A 76 -24.86 7.87 3.47
N GLU A 77 -25.71 7.33 2.58
CA GLU A 77 -25.49 7.36 1.14
C GLU A 77 -25.27 8.79 0.64
N GLU A 78 -26.07 9.75 1.12
CA GLU A 78 -25.97 11.16 0.75
C GLU A 78 -24.59 11.75 1.08
N ILE A 79 -24.05 11.48 2.26
CA ILE A 79 -22.72 11.95 2.67
C ILE A 79 -21.62 11.34 1.79
N VAL A 80 -21.73 10.04 1.49
CA VAL A 80 -20.75 9.35 0.64
C VAL A 80 -20.80 9.88 -0.80
N GLN A 81 -21.98 10.13 -1.36
CA GLN A 81 -22.14 10.76 -2.68
C GLN A 81 -21.62 12.20 -2.71
N LYS A 82 -21.87 13.00 -1.66
CA LYS A 82 -21.29 14.35 -1.52
C LYS A 82 -19.77 14.31 -1.46
N TYR A 83 -19.21 13.34 -0.75
CA TYR A 83 -17.76 13.14 -0.70
C TYR A 83 -17.19 12.73 -2.06
N GLU A 84 -17.85 11.83 -2.80
CA GLU A 84 -17.43 11.50 -4.17
C GLU A 84 -17.41 12.73 -5.08
N SER A 85 -18.46 13.53 -5.03
CA SER A 85 -18.58 14.80 -5.80
C SER A 85 -17.48 15.79 -5.41
N TRP A 86 -17.18 15.91 -4.11
CA TRP A 86 -16.09 16.75 -3.63
C TRP A 86 -14.71 16.29 -4.14
N LEU A 87 -14.46 14.98 -4.21
CA LEU A 87 -13.24 14.42 -4.78
C LEU A 87 -13.14 14.67 -6.29
N ARG A 88 -14.27 14.55 -7.03
CA ARG A 88 -14.36 14.87 -8.47
C ARG A 88 -14.04 16.32 -8.73
N ASN A 89 -14.59 17.25 -7.96
CA ASN A 89 -14.34 18.67 -8.06
C ASN A 89 -12.87 19.07 -7.77
N ARG A 90 -12.09 18.18 -7.17
CA ARG A 90 -10.64 18.32 -6.99
C ARG A 90 -9.83 17.69 -8.12
N TYR A 91 -10.47 17.33 -9.22
CA TYR A 91 -9.86 16.75 -10.42
C TYR A 91 -9.08 15.44 -10.14
N LEU A 92 -9.47 14.67 -9.13
CA LEU A 92 -8.84 13.38 -8.85
C LEU A 92 -9.24 12.35 -9.91
N SER A 93 -8.30 11.46 -10.25
CA SER A 93 -8.60 10.36 -11.16
C SER A 93 -9.66 9.43 -10.59
N ARG A 94 -10.48 8.82 -11.45
CA ARG A 94 -11.53 7.89 -11.06
C ARG A 94 -11.00 6.72 -10.21
N ASN A 95 -9.81 6.20 -10.52
CA ASN A 95 -9.15 5.17 -9.72
C ASN A 95 -8.74 5.68 -8.31
N THR A 96 -8.36 6.96 -8.18
CA THR A 96 -8.04 7.56 -6.87
C THR A 96 -9.32 7.73 -6.03
N ILE A 97 -10.42 8.16 -6.65
CA ILE A 97 -11.73 8.27 -5.99
C ILE A 97 -12.17 6.89 -5.52
N SER A 98 -12.16 5.90 -6.41
CA SER A 98 -12.48 4.52 -6.07
C SER A 98 -11.59 3.95 -4.95
N PHE A 99 -10.30 4.31 -4.93
CA PHE A 99 -9.41 3.92 -3.84
C PHE A 99 -9.94 4.42 -2.49
N TYR A 100 -10.29 5.70 -2.38
CA TYR A 100 -10.83 6.26 -1.14
C TYR A 100 -12.16 5.59 -0.75
N MET A 101 -13.07 5.42 -1.70
CA MET A 101 -14.35 4.75 -1.46
C MET A 101 -14.18 3.33 -0.94
N ARG A 102 -13.29 2.54 -1.54
CA ARG A 102 -13.01 1.16 -1.08
C ARG A 102 -12.39 1.12 0.32
N GLN A 103 -11.49 2.06 0.65
CA GLN A 103 -10.92 2.10 1.99
C GLN A 103 -11.98 2.45 3.03
N LEU A 104 -12.79 3.49 2.79
CA LEU A 104 -13.87 3.89 3.69
C LEU A 104 -14.91 2.78 3.86
N ARG A 105 -15.34 2.13 2.75
CA ARG A 105 -16.25 0.98 2.80
C ARG A 105 -15.69 -0.17 3.65
N SER A 106 -14.39 -0.47 3.49
CA SER A 106 -13.74 -1.51 4.29
C SER A 106 -13.73 -1.19 5.78
N ILE A 107 -13.50 0.08 6.14
CA ILE A 107 -13.51 0.56 7.52
C ILE A 107 -14.93 0.51 8.10
N TYR A 108 -15.92 1.04 7.36
CA TYR A 108 -17.32 1.03 7.75
C TYR A 108 -17.82 -0.41 7.99
N ASN A 109 -17.58 -1.32 7.05
CA ASN A 109 -18.00 -2.72 7.20
C ASN A 109 -17.33 -3.43 8.40
N LYS A 110 -16.11 -3.04 8.77
CA LYS A 110 -15.48 -3.53 10.01
C LYS A 110 -16.18 -2.99 11.25
N ALA A 111 -16.58 -1.72 11.25
CA ALA A 111 -17.32 -1.14 12.35
C ALA A 111 -18.71 -1.79 12.51
N VAL A 112 -19.40 -2.08 11.41
CA VAL A 112 -20.65 -2.86 11.40
C VAL A 112 -20.41 -4.25 11.99
N LYS A 113 -19.37 -4.96 11.54
CA LYS A 113 -19.04 -6.29 12.08
C LYS A 113 -18.69 -6.27 13.57
N ALA A 114 -18.18 -5.15 14.08
CA ALA A 114 -17.90 -4.93 15.49
C ALA A 114 -19.12 -4.42 16.29
N ASN A 115 -20.31 -4.35 15.68
CA ASN A 115 -21.57 -3.82 16.25
C ASN A 115 -21.45 -2.38 16.77
N LEU A 116 -20.58 -1.56 16.14
CA LEU A 116 -20.40 -0.14 16.47
C LEU A 116 -21.35 0.78 15.68
N THR A 117 -21.93 0.30 14.62
CA THR A 117 -22.96 0.97 13.80
C THR A 117 -23.77 -0.06 13.04
N GLU A 118 -24.98 0.33 12.63
CA GLU A 118 -25.85 -0.51 11.80
C GLU A 118 -25.42 -0.48 10.33
N GLN A 119 -25.76 -1.55 9.57
CA GLN A 119 -25.49 -1.62 8.14
C GLN A 119 -26.58 -0.87 7.36
N THR A 120 -26.21 0.21 6.69
CA THR A 120 -27.10 1.01 5.84
C THR A 120 -26.68 1.04 4.37
N PHE A 121 -25.64 0.28 4.01
CA PHE A 121 -25.09 0.16 2.65
C PHE A 121 -24.72 1.50 1.98
N PRO A 122 -24.07 2.45 2.67
CA PRO A 122 -23.88 3.82 2.18
C PRO A 122 -22.95 3.93 0.96
N PHE A 123 -22.28 2.85 0.55
CA PHE A 123 -21.33 2.82 -0.57
C PHE A 123 -21.85 2.13 -1.84
N ASP A 124 -23.14 1.73 -1.88
CA ASP A 124 -23.65 0.94 -3.01
C ASP A 124 -23.76 1.77 -4.30
N ASN A 125 -24.06 3.06 -4.18
CA ASN A 125 -24.26 3.96 -5.31
C ASN A 125 -23.03 4.85 -5.65
N VAL A 126 -21.81 4.46 -5.21
CA VAL A 126 -20.57 5.14 -5.57
C VAL A 126 -19.60 4.22 -6.27
N TYR A 127 -18.72 4.79 -7.08
CA TYR A 127 -17.77 4.01 -7.86
C TYR A 127 -16.67 3.39 -6.99
N THR A 128 -16.65 2.07 -6.91
CA THR A 128 -15.62 1.28 -6.22
C THR A 128 -14.84 0.34 -7.14
N GLY A 129 -15.03 0.45 -8.46
CA GLY A 129 -14.34 -0.35 -9.47
C GLY A 129 -12.89 0.09 -9.73
N ILE A 130 -12.26 -0.52 -10.71
CA ILE A 130 -10.89 -0.21 -11.16
C ILE A 130 -10.92 -0.01 -12.67
N ASP A 131 -10.66 1.20 -13.12
CA ASP A 131 -10.47 1.50 -14.53
C ASP A 131 -9.12 0.95 -15.01
N LYS A 132 -9.11 0.44 -16.22
CA LYS A 132 -7.87 0.00 -16.87
C LYS A 132 -6.89 1.16 -17.01
N THR A 133 -5.67 0.97 -16.56
CA THR A 133 -4.59 1.94 -16.72
C THR A 133 -3.63 1.50 -17.81
N LYS A 134 -3.04 2.46 -18.53
CA LYS A 134 -2.02 2.17 -19.53
C LYS A 134 -0.84 1.47 -18.85
N LYS A 135 -0.52 0.26 -19.34
CA LYS A 135 0.68 -0.47 -18.88
C LYS A 135 1.93 0.28 -19.34
N ARG A 136 2.87 0.46 -18.43
CA ARG A 136 4.12 1.21 -18.67
C ARG A 136 5.32 0.28 -18.80
N ALA A 137 5.14 -0.89 -19.41
CA ALA A 137 6.26 -1.74 -19.74
C ALA A 137 7.15 -1.05 -20.78
N VAL A 138 8.46 -1.21 -20.66
CA VAL A 138 9.43 -0.80 -21.68
C VAL A 138 9.97 -2.02 -22.41
N ASP A 139 10.38 -1.83 -23.64
CA ASP A 139 10.93 -2.89 -24.48
C ASP A 139 12.36 -3.25 -24.11
N ILE A 140 12.84 -4.38 -24.64
CA ILE A 140 14.23 -4.85 -24.41
C ILE A 140 15.27 -3.83 -24.87
N SER A 141 15.00 -3.07 -25.91
CA SER A 141 15.88 -1.98 -26.39
C SER A 141 16.15 -0.92 -25.34
N VAL A 142 15.16 -0.60 -24.48
CA VAL A 142 15.32 0.32 -23.36
C VAL A 142 16.19 -0.29 -22.27
N ILE A 143 16.02 -1.58 -22.01
CA ILE A 143 16.90 -2.31 -21.06
C ILE A 143 18.34 -2.28 -21.56
N THR A 144 18.58 -2.52 -22.84
CA THR A 144 19.92 -2.43 -23.44
C THR A 144 20.52 -1.03 -23.34
N LYS A 145 19.72 0.03 -23.59
CA LYS A 145 20.14 1.43 -23.38
C LYS A 145 20.51 1.71 -21.92
N LEU A 146 19.74 1.16 -20.96
CA LEU A 146 20.04 1.31 -19.52
C LEU A 146 21.36 0.65 -19.15
N ILE A 147 21.67 -0.52 -19.70
CA ILE A 147 22.93 -1.24 -19.47
C ILE A 147 24.10 -0.40 -19.98
N ALA A 148 23.99 0.15 -21.18
CA ALA A 148 25.03 0.93 -21.83
C ALA A 148 25.19 2.38 -21.33
N LEU A 149 24.20 2.87 -20.53
CA LEU A 149 24.18 4.26 -20.09
C LEU A 149 25.33 4.55 -19.11
N ASP A 150 26.21 5.46 -19.50
CA ASP A 150 27.24 5.96 -18.58
C ASP A 150 26.68 6.94 -17.57
N LEU A 151 26.78 6.59 -16.30
CA LEU A 151 26.36 7.38 -15.15
C LEU A 151 27.50 7.52 -14.13
N SER A 152 28.76 7.32 -14.56
CA SER A 152 29.93 7.33 -13.68
C SER A 152 30.10 8.63 -12.89
N TYR A 153 29.60 9.73 -13.43
CA TYR A 153 29.57 11.04 -12.80
C TYR A 153 28.62 11.15 -11.59
N SER A 154 27.74 10.16 -11.34
CA SER A 154 26.77 10.18 -10.24
C SER A 154 26.52 8.80 -9.64
N SER A 155 27.13 8.55 -8.50
CA SER A 155 26.94 7.28 -7.76
C SER A 155 25.46 6.98 -7.41
N SER A 156 24.65 8.02 -7.20
CA SER A 156 23.23 7.86 -6.92
C SER A 156 22.44 7.41 -8.15
N LEU A 157 22.74 7.96 -9.33
CA LEU A 157 22.11 7.54 -10.58
C LEU A 157 22.58 6.13 -10.97
N CYS A 158 23.87 5.82 -10.82
CA CYS A 158 24.39 4.46 -11.00
C CYS A 158 23.61 3.46 -10.14
N PHE A 159 23.48 3.74 -8.86
CA PHE A 159 22.76 2.85 -7.93
C PHE A 159 21.29 2.69 -8.32
N ALA A 160 20.61 3.77 -8.72
CA ALA A 160 19.22 3.71 -9.16
C ALA A 160 19.07 2.87 -10.46
N ARG A 161 19.96 3.05 -11.45
CA ARG A 161 19.99 2.20 -12.65
C ARG A 161 20.19 0.73 -12.29
N ASP A 162 21.16 0.46 -11.45
CA ASP A 162 21.54 -0.90 -11.06
C ASP A 162 20.41 -1.58 -10.26
N LEU A 163 19.70 -0.86 -9.40
CA LEU A 163 18.50 -1.38 -8.73
C LEU A 163 17.37 -1.72 -9.72
N PHE A 164 17.21 -0.90 -10.78
CA PHE A 164 16.18 -1.18 -11.79
C PHE A 164 16.55 -2.43 -12.60
N LEU A 165 17.80 -2.55 -13.03
CA LEU A 165 18.30 -3.72 -13.75
C LEU A 165 18.27 -4.97 -12.86
N LEU A 166 18.68 -4.86 -11.61
CA LEU A 166 18.63 -5.96 -10.65
C LEU A 166 17.19 -6.46 -10.45
N SER A 167 16.23 -5.54 -10.27
CA SER A 167 14.80 -5.91 -10.23
C SER A 167 14.38 -6.66 -11.50
N PHE A 168 14.79 -6.18 -12.68
CA PHE A 168 14.48 -6.82 -13.96
C PHE A 168 15.09 -8.22 -14.05
N TYR A 169 16.38 -8.39 -13.75
CA TYR A 169 17.07 -9.68 -13.77
C TYR A 169 16.50 -10.67 -12.75
N MET A 170 16.02 -10.16 -11.62
CA MET A 170 15.34 -10.95 -10.59
C MET A 170 13.82 -11.07 -10.86
N ARG A 171 13.40 -11.22 -12.13
CA ARG A 171 12.01 -11.46 -12.54
C ARG A 171 11.03 -10.39 -12.07
N GLY A 172 11.48 -9.15 -12.00
CA GLY A 172 10.68 -8.03 -11.53
C GLY A 172 10.46 -8.05 -10.00
N MET A 173 11.47 -8.45 -9.23
CA MET A 173 11.43 -8.40 -7.77
C MET A 173 11.05 -7.00 -7.30
N ALA A 174 10.09 -6.91 -6.38
CA ALA A 174 9.61 -5.62 -5.89
C ALA A 174 10.69 -4.91 -5.05
N PHE A 175 10.70 -3.58 -5.08
CA PHE A 175 11.68 -2.79 -4.32
C PHE A 175 11.66 -3.11 -2.82
N VAL A 176 10.51 -3.46 -2.24
CA VAL A 176 10.42 -3.89 -0.84
C VAL A 176 11.20 -5.19 -0.60
N ASP A 177 11.04 -6.17 -1.48
CA ASP A 177 11.72 -7.46 -1.34
C ASP A 177 13.23 -7.27 -1.50
N MET A 178 13.69 -6.48 -2.49
CA MET A 178 15.12 -6.14 -2.65
C MET A 178 15.69 -5.41 -1.42
N ALA A 179 14.91 -4.51 -0.81
CA ALA A 179 15.37 -3.71 0.33
C ALA A 179 15.64 -4.54 1.58
N TYR A 180 14.90 -5.62 1.77
CA TYR A 180 15.04 -6.51 2.92
C TYR A 180 15.80 -7.81 2.63
N LEU A 181 16.34 -7.97 1.41
CA LEU A 181 17.09 -9.16 1.03
C LEU A 181 18.44 -9.21 1.77
N LYS A 182 18.76 -10.35 2.38
CA LYS A 182 19.96 -10.58 3.18
C LYS A 182 20.88 -11.61 2.54
N HIS A 183 22.14 -11.66 2.99
CA HIS A 183 23.09 -12.68 2.58
C HIS A 183 22.59 -14.10 2.88
N ASP A 184 21.87 -14.31 4.00
CA ASP A 184 21.29 -15.60 4.36
C ASP A 184 20.23 -16.12 3.38
N ASN A 185 19.71 -15.24 2.53
CA ASN A 185 18.83 -15.62 1.44
C ASN A 185 19.56 -16.29 0.27
N ILE A 186 20.88 -16.23 0.22
CA ILE A 186 21.70 -16.86 -0.82
C ILE A 186 22.18 -18.23 -0.32
N LYS A 187 21.78 -19.29 -1.05
CA LYS A 187 22.27 -20.64 -0.80
C LYS A 187 22.48 -21.34 -2.16
N ASN A 188 23.66 -21.91 -2.34
CA ASN A 188 24.02 -22.71 -3.54
C ASN A 188 23.73 -21.97 -4.87
N GLY A 189 24.07 -20.68 -4.96
CA GLY A 189 23.86 -19.90 -6.18
C GLY A 189 22.39 -19.53 -6.46
N VAL A 190 21.50 -19.68 -5.47
CA VAL A 190 20.07 -19.35 -5.57
C VAL A 190 19.68 -18.38 -4.46
N ILE A 191 18.95 -17.33 -4.81
CA ILE A 191 18.29 -16.42 -3.88
C ILE A 191 16.92 -17.02 -3.53
N ARG A 192 16.68 -17.29 -2.25
CA ARG A 192 15.40 -17.74 -1.71
C ARG A 192 14.82 -16.68 -0.78
N TYR A 193 13.62 -16.21 -1.06
CA TYR A 193 12.97 -15.19 -0.24
C TYR A 193 11.45 -15.37 -0.19
N ILE A 194 10.85 -14.91 0.91
CA ILE A 194 9.40 -14.82 1.05
C ILE A 194 8.95 -13.44 0.59
N ARG A 195 8.05 -13.40 -0.37
CA ARG A 195 7.55 -12.16 -0.94
C ARG A 195 6.68 -11.41 0.07
N HIS A 196 7.04 -10.19 0.43
CA HIS A 196 6.36 -9.36 1.44
C HIS A 196 4.86 -9.12 1.21
N LYS A 197 4.38 -9.23 -0.03
CA LYS A 197 2.97 -8.95 -0.34
C LYS A 197 2.06 -10.17 -0.24
N THR A 198 2.58 -11.36 -0.50
CA THR A 198 1.77 -12.58 -0.71
C THR A 198 2.22 -13.75 0.15
N ASP A 199 3.30 -13.59 0.91
CA ASP A 199 3.94 -14.62 1.74
C ASP A 199 4.31 -15.90 0.97
N ILE A 200 4.47 -15.79 -0.37
CA ILE A 200 4.89 -16.88 -1.24
C ILE A 200 6.41 -16.92 -1.28
N MET A 201 6.99 -18.11 -1.12
CA MET A 201 8.42 -18.35 -1.33
C MET A 201 8.73 -18.33 -2.83
N LEU A 202 9.76 -17.57 -3.19
CA LEU A 202 10.29 -17.50 -4.54
C LEU A 202 11.79 -17.84 -4.55
N GLU A 203 12.22 -18.49 -5.63
CA GLU A 203 13.61 -18.87 -5.88
C GLU A 203 14.10 -18.26 -7.18
N ILE A 204 15.27 -17.65 -7.14
CA ILE A 204 15.90 -17.01 -8.29
C ILE A 204 17.34 -17.49 -8.38
N LYS A 205 17.71 -18.13 -9.49
CA LYS A 205 19.10 -18.47 -9.78
C LYS A 205 19.92 -17.20 -9.96
N ILE A 206 21.07 -17.14 -9.34
CA ILE A 206 22.00 -16.01 -9.47
C ILE A 206 22.76 -16.16 -10.77
N GLU A 207 22.39 -15.35 -11.75
CA GLU A 207 23.16 -15.18 -12.97
C GLU A 207 24.26 -14.12 -12.78
N GLN A 208 25.28 -14.11 -13.65
CA GLN A 208 26.45 -13.23 -13.53
C GLN A 208 26.07 -11.75 -13.36
N CYS A 209 25.09 -11.26 -14.14
CA CYS A 209 24.62 -9.88 -14.07
C CYS A 209 24.01 -9.51 -12.70
N ILE A 210 23.41 -10.48 -11.99
CA ILE A 210 22.89 -10.30 -10.62
C ILE A 210 24.05 -10.22 -9.64
N SER A 211 25.01 -11.16 -9.76
CA SER A 211 26.20 -11.25 -8.94
C SER A 211 27.05 -9.97 -9.03
N ASP A 212 27.27 -9.45 -10.24
CA ASP A 212 28.05 -8.25 -10.49
C ASP A 212 27.46 -7.03 -9.78
N ILE A 213 26.14 -6.87 -9.82
CA ILE A 213 25.46 -5.76 -9.13
C ILE A 213 25.57 -5.93 -7.62
N ILE A 214 25.30 -7.11 -7.08
CA ILE A 214 25.39 -7.37 -5.63
C ILE A 214 26.82 -7.07 -5.14
N ASN A 215 27.84 -7.60 -5.81
CA ASN A 215 29.24 -7.42 -5.44
C ASN A 215 29.70 -5.95 -5.48
N ARG A 216 29.20 -5.16 -6.44
CA ARG A 216 29.48 -3.72 -6.55
C ARG A 216 29.06 -2.94 -5.30
N TYR A 217 28.03 -3.39 -4.59
CA TYR A 217 27.50 -2.70 -3.42
C TYR A 217 27.76 -3.42 -2.10
N ALA A 218 28.45 -4.56 -2.11
CA ALA A 218 28.68 -5.40 -0.92
C ALA A 218 29.39 -4.61 0.21
N SER A 219 30.44 -3.84 -0.12
CA SER A 219 31.20 -3.05 0.87
C SER A 219 30.41 -1.90 1.50
N LYS A 220 29.33 -1.46 0.86
CA LYS A 220 28.45 -0.38 1.34
C LYS A 220 27.23 -0.90 2.11
N SER A 221 26.96 -2.20 2.05
CA SER A 221 25.87 -2.86 2.73
C SER A 221 26.14 -3.03 4.22
N LYS A 222 25.09 -3.01 5.04
CA LYS A 222 25.17 -3.14 6.49
C LYS A 222 24.13 -4.12 6.99
N LEU A 223 24.28 -4.60 8.23
CA LEU A 223 23.28 -5.42 8.93
C LEU A 223 22.93 -6.73 8.20
N GLY A 224 23.87 -7.27 7.41
CA GLY A 224 23.66 -8.50 6.63
C GLY A 224 22.76 -8.35 5.40
N TYR A 225 22.29 -7.15 5.05
CA TYR A 225 21.53 -6.91 3.81
C TYR A 225 22.44 -7.00 2.58
N LEU A 226 21.90 -7.43 1.43
CA LEU A 226 22.63 -7.50 0.17
C LEU A 226 22.87 -6.11 -0.45
N LEU A 227 22.00 -5.14 -0.16
CA LEU A 227 22.00 -3.82 -0.78
C LEU A 227 21.99 -2.72 0.28
N PRO A 228 22.67 -1.58 0.05
CA PRO A 228 22.77 -0.48 1.03
C PRO A 228 21.50 0.38 1.07
N ILE A 229 20.32 -0.26 1.17
CA ILE A 229 19.03 0.43 1.20
C ILE A 229 18.63 0.69 2.65
N ILE A 230 18.74 -0.33 3.53
CA ILE A 230 18.42 -0.25 4.94
C ILE A 230 19.70 -0.33 5.77
N THR A 231 19.85 0.62 6.70
CA THR A 231 20.99 0.73 7.61
C THR A 231 20.56 0.95 9.07
N ARG A 232 19.25 0.87 9.34
CA ARG A 232 18.68 1.04 10.67
C ARG A 232 18.29 -0.31 11.26
N THR A 233 18.61 -0.52 12.53
CA THR A 233 18.27 -1.74 13.28
C THR A 233 16.85 -1.74 13.81
N ASP A 234 16.36 -0.56 14.20
CA ASP A 234 14.99 -0.36 14.67
C ASP A 234 13.99 -0.54 13.53
N ALA A 235 12.95 -1.35 13.74
CA ALA A 235 12.00 -1.74 12.69
C ALA A 235 11.20 -0.56 12.13
N GLU A 236 10.78 0.39 12.98
CA GLU A 236 10.00 1.55 12.55
C GLU A 236 10.87 2.53 11.75
N LYS A 237 12.08 2.78 12.25
CA LYS A 237 13.07 3.62 11.55
C LYS A 237 13.52 2.96 10.22
N ALA A 238 13.69 1.64 10.19
CA ALA A 238 13.99 0.89 8.97
C ALA A 238 12.85 1.01 7.93
N TYR A 239 11.60 0.88 8.37
CA TYR A 239 10.45 1.07 7.49
C TYR A 239 10.34 2.50 6.96
N THR A 240 10.59 3.49 7.80
CA THR A 240 10.62 4.91 7.38
C THR A 240 11.76 5.15 6.38
N GLN A 241 12.95 4.59 6.63
CA GLN A 241 14.08 4.66 5.71
C GLN A 241 13.74 4.01 4.35
N TYR A 242 13.14 2.82 4.36
CA TYR A 242 12.64 2.15 3.15
C TYR A 242 11.70 3.05 2.34
N LYS A 243 10.71 3.69 2.96
CA LYS A 243 9.78 4.60 2.28
C LYS A 243 10.50 5.77 1.62
N ASN A 244 11.41 6.40 2.35
CA ASN A 244 12.19 7.53 1.84
C ASN A 244 13.10 7.12 0.69
N LYS A 245 13.79 5.98 0.82
CA LYS A 245 14.64 5.41 -0.24
C LYS A 245 13.85 5.06 -1.49
N ARG A 246 12.65 4.48 -1.35
CA ARG A 246 11.74 4.20 -2.49
C ARG A 246 11.32 5.47 -3.21
N SER A 247 10.96 6.51 -2.45
CA SER A 247 10.59 7.81 -3.04
C SER A 247 11.77 8.44 -3.77
N TYR A 248 12.96 8.44 -3.17
CA TYR A 248 14.17 8.95 -3.78
C TYR A 248 14.58 8.16 -5.02
N TYR A 249 14.53 6.83 -4.96
CA TYR A 249 14.76 5.95 -6.09
C TYR A 249 13.87 6.29 -7.29
N ASN A 250 12.57 6.47 -7.08
CA ASN A 250 11.65 6.87 -8.16
C ASN A 250 11.98 8.27 -8.73
N LYS A 251 12.48 9.22 -7.92
CA LYS A 251 12.95 10.53 -8.41
C LYS A 251 14.18 10.38 -9.31
N LEU A 252 15.12 9.50 -8.95
CA LEU A 252 16.32 9.21 -9.76
C LEU A 252 15.93 8.48 -11.06
N LEU A 253 15.02 7.50 -11.01
CA LEU A 253 14.51 6.83 -12.21
C LEU A 253 13.87 7.82 -13.18
N LYS A 254 13.15 8.83 -12.69
CA LYS A 254 12.60 9.89 -13.54
C LYS A 254 13.71 10.69 -14.24
N LYS A 255 14.83 10.98 -13.57
CA LYS A 255 16.00 11.62 -14.20
C LYS A 255 16.63 10.73 -15.25
N ILE A 256 16.82 9.44 -14.94
CA ILE A 256 17.34 8.45 -15.91
C ILE A 256 16.42 8.34 -17.12
N SER A 257 15.10 8.38 -16.93
CA SER A 257 14.14 8.39 -18.04
C SER A 257 14.40 9.52 -19.03
N GLN A 258 14.66 10.73 -18.53
CA GLN A 258 14.97 11.90 -19.37
C GLN A 258 16.26 11.75 -20.18
N LEU A 259 17.25 11.01 -19.64
CA LEU A 259 18.52 10.74 -20.34
C LEU A 259 18.37 9.70 -21.46
N ILE A 260 17.41 8.78 -21.35
CA ILE A 260 17.19 7.70 -22.32
C ILE A 260 16.28 8.12 -23.46
N GLY A 261 15.27 8.96 -23.17
CA GLY A 261 14.34 9.48 -24.16
C GLY A 261 13.05 10.05 -23.51
N PRO A 262 12.41 11.03 -24.19
CA PRO A 262 11.30 11.81 -23.62
C PRO A 262 10.04 10.98 -23.35
N ASP A 263 9.81 9.91 -24.11
CA ASP A 263 8.61 9.07 -24.00
C ASP A 263 8.75 7.93 -23.00
N ILE A 264 9.93 7.80 -22.37
CA ILE A 264 10.23 6.72 -21.42
C ILE A 264 9.94 7.22 -20.01
N LEU A 265 9.09 6.49 -19.29
CA LEU A 265 8.83 6.77 -17.88
C LEU A 265 9.17 5.55 -17.04
N LEU A 266 10.32 5.60 -16.37
CA LEU A 266 10.74 4.56 -15.44
C LEU A 266 10.23 4.83 -14.04
N THR A 267 9.76 3.78 -13.40
CA THR A 267 9.47 3.72 -11.97
C THR A 267 9.93 2.37 -11.42
N SER A 268 10.01 2.24 -10.11
CA SER A 268 10.36 0.97 -9.46
C SER A 268 9.45 -0.20 -9.83
N TYR A 269 8.29 0.05 -10.41
CA TYR A 269 7.34 -0.99 -10.81
C TYR A 269 7.40 -1.33 -12.31
N VAL A 270 8.01 -0.45 -13.11
CA VAL A 270 8.15 -0.64 -14.57
C VAL A 270 9.05 -1.84 -14.87
N SER A 271 10.12 -2.08 -14.13
CA SER A 271 10.99 -3.25 -14.28
C SER A 271 10.20 -4.56 -14.26
N ARG A 272 9.23 -4.68 -13.32
CA ARG A 272 8.37 -5.85 -13.20
C ARG A 272 7.41 -6.00 -14.39
N HIS A 273 6.78 -4.91 -14.82
CA HIS A 273 5.92 -4.93 -16.01
C HIS A 273 6.70 -5.28 -17.27
N SER A 274 7.91 -4.73 -17.40
CA SER A 274 8.78 -4.98 -18.55
C SER A 274 9.22 -6.43 -18.61
N TRP A 275 9.68 -7.00 -17.50
CA TRP A 275 10.04 -8.40 -17.45
C TRP A 275 8.87 -9.31 -17.87
N ALA A 276 7.68 -9.10 -17.30
CA ALA A 276 6.52 -9.91 -17.64
C ALA A 276 6.07 -9.74 -19.11
N THR A 277 6.14 -8.53 -19.64
CA THR A 277 5.77 -8.25 -21.03
C THR A 277 6.79 -8.84 -22.00
N ILE A 278 8.08 -8.70 -21.74
CA ILE A 278 9.16 -9.28 -22.56
C ILE A 278 9.07 -10.80 -22.53
N ALA A 279 8.93 -11.41 -21.34
CA ALA A 279 8.77 -12.86 -21.21
C ALA A 279 7.57 -13.39 -22.02
N ARG A 280 6.44 -12.66 -21.96
CA ARG A 280 5.25 -13.00 -22.77
C ARG A 280 5.53 -12.88 -24.27
N ASN A 281 6.23 -11.84 -24.70
CA ASN A 281 6.59 -11.64 -26.13
C ASN A 281 7.58 -12.71 -26.62
N MET A 282 8.33 -13.36 -25.70
CA MET A 282 9.16 -14.52 -25.97
C MET A 282 8.39 -15.85 -25.88
N ASN A 283 7.06 -15.82 -25.91
CA ASN A 283 6.16 -16.98 -25.86
C ASN A 283 6.26 -17.82 -24.57
N ILE A 284 6.75 -17.23 -23.46
CA ILE A 284 6.68 -17.91 -22.16
C ILE A 284 5.22 -17.88 -21.66
N SER A 285 4.71 -19.03 -21.22
CA SER A 285 3.33 -19.16 -20.78
C SER A 285 3.01 -18.25 -19.59
N LEU A 286 1.78 -17.73 -19.54
CA LEU A 286 1.33 -16.86 -18.44
C LEU A 286 1.41 -17.56 -17.08
N ALA A 287 1.22 -18.87 -17.03
CA ALA A 287 1.34 -19.66 -15.81
C ALA A 287 2.76 -19.60 -15.25
N VAL A 288 3.78 -19.80 -16.11
CA VAL A 288 5.19 -19.74 -15.73
C VAL A 288 5.58 -18.31 -15.31
N ILE A 289 5.13 -17.30 -16.07
CA ILE A 289 5.38 -15.90 -15.72
C ILE A 289 4.78 -15.57 -14.34
N SER A 290 3.53 -15.99 -14.10
CA SER A 290 2.83 -15.75 -12.84
C SER A 290 3.48 -16.47 -11.66
N ALA A 291 3.94 -17.70 -11.85
CA ALA A 291 4.65 -18.46 -10.81
C ALA A 291 6.04 -17.88 -10.49
N GLY A 292 6.68 -17.21 -11.47
CA GLY A 292 8.01 -16.60 -11.29
C GLY A 292 8.00 -15.22 -10.66
N MET A 293 6.82 -14.67 -10.40
CA MET A 293 6.66 -13.26 -9.95
C MET A 293 6.16 -13.21 -8.49
#